data_0f1b0e49256b7fe8563f40b41bdf76aa
#
_entry.id   0f1b0e49256b7fe8563f40b41bdf76aa
#
_cell.length_a   1.000
_cell.length_b   1.000
_cell.length_c   1.000
_cell.angle_alpha   90.00
_cell.angle_beta   90.00
_cell.angle_gamma   90.00
#
_symmetry.space_group_name_H-M   'P 1'
#
loop_
_entity.id
_entity.type
_entity.pdbx_description
1 polymer ?
#
loop_
_entity_poly.entity_id
_entity_poly.type
_entity_poly.pdbx_seq_one_letter_code
_entity_poly.pdbx_strand_id
1 'polypeptide(L)'
;MKQQICILGSTGSIGTQALEVIRQHPDRYEAYALTANNHWELLAQQAREFHPAAVVIANEAHYEALKEALRDEPDTKVYAGRDAVCQIVEAGPITMVLTAMVGFSGLTPTIRAIQARKTICLANKETLVVAGELICQLAEAYRVSILPVDSEHSAIFQSLVGEGDNEISKLLLTCSGGPFRKFTHEQLRHVTAADALRHPTWDMGAKITIDSASLMNKGFEVIEARWLFDVPAEKIEVLIHPQSIVHSGVEFVDGGVKAQLGVPDMKLPIQYAFSYPDRLPLQGDRLDLFRQPLEFFRPDVEKFQCLQLAYESIRKGGNMPCIVNAANEIVNLAFREGRCSFLSMGEVIEKTMQRATFDAKPDYEVYLQTDAEARRLATELLTE
;
A
#
# COMPACT_ATOMS: atom_id res chain seq x y z
N MET A 1 -18.02 -12.96 18.80
CA MET A 1 -18.70 -12.36 17.61
C MET A 1 -17.71 -12.40 16.45
N LYS A 2 -18.16 -12.63 15.22
CA LYS A 2 -17.30 -12.53 14.02
C LYS A 2 -16.86 -11.09 13.80
N GLN A 3 -15.64 -10.89 13.29
CA GLN A 3 -15.18 -9.58 12.83
C GLN A 3 -15.93 -9.22 11.53
N GLN A 4 -16.52 -8.05 11.52
CA GLN A 4 -17.26 -7.50 10.38
C GLN A 4 -16.31 -6.62 9.57
N ILE A 5 -15.88 -7.11 8.40
CA ILE A 5 -14.82 -6.49 7.61
C ILE A 5 -15.40 -5.74 6.42
N CYS A 6 -15.02 -4.48 6.28
CA CYS A 6 -15.21 -3.71 5.06
C CYS A 6 -13.92 -3.79 4.21
N ILE A 7 -14.03 -4.20 2.94
CA ILE A 7 -12.90 -4.27 2.01
C ILE A 7 -13.02 -3.15 0.98
N LEU A 8 -12.18 -2.15 1.09
CA LEU A 8 -12.05 -1.09 0.10
C LEU A 8 -11.16 -1.58 -1.05
N GLY A 9 -11.75 -1.86 -2.22
CA GLY A 9 -11.03 -2.42 -3.36
C GLY A 9 -11.00 -3.96 -3.38
N SER A 10 -12.13 -4.61 -3.13
CA SER A 10 -12.26 -6.08 -3.04
C SER A 10 -11.90 -6.82 -4.33
N THR A 11 -11.99 -6.17 -5.48
CA THR A 11 -11.68 -6.75 -6.80
C THR A 11 -10.20 -6.61 -7.19
N GLY A 12 -9.39 -5.93 -6.37
CA GLY A 12 -7.94 -5.83 -6.55
C GLY A 12 -7.19 -7.05 -6.01
N SER A 13 -5.85 -7.10 -6.26
CA SER A 13 -5.00 -8.22 -5.83
C SER A 13 -5.06 -8.48 -4.32
N ILE A 14 -5.01 -7.44 -3.48
CA ILE A 14 -5.11 -7.57 -2.02
C ILE A 14 -6.54 -7.95 -1.60
N GLY A 15 -7.55 -7.31 -2.22
CA GLY A 15 -8.95 -7.57 -1.88
C GLY A 15 -9.38 -9.01 -2.16
N THR A 16 -8.97 -9.59 -3.30
CA THR A 16 -9.26 -10.99 -3.64
C THR A 16 -8.59 -11.97 -2.68
N GLN A 17 -7.33 -11.72 -2.30
CA GLN A 17 -6.61 -12.53 -1.32
C GLN A 17 -7.20 -12.39 0.09
N ALA A 18 -7.72 -11.20 0.44
CA ALA A 18 -8.44 -11.01 1.70
C ALA A 18 -9.73 -11.84 1.76
N LEU A 19 -10.46 -11.92 0.66
CA LEU A 19 -11.65 -12.78 0.57
C LEU A 19 -11.28 -14.27 0.67
N GLU A 20 -10.12 -14.70 0.16
CA GLU A 20 -9.62 -16.07 0.38
C GLU A 20 -9.32 -16.35 1.87
N VAL A 21 -8.76 -15.37 2.60
CA VAL A 21 -8.54 -15.47 4.06
C VAL A 21 -9.88 -15.57 4.79
N ILE A 22 -10.87 -14.76 4.43
CA ILE A 22 -12.22 -14.82 5.02
C ILE A 22 -12.86 -16.20 4.77
N ARG A 23 -12.72 -16.74 3.55
CA ARG A 23 -13.24 -18.07 3.17
C ARG A 23 -12.63 -19.20 3.99
N GLN A 24 -11.34 -19.08 4.39
CA GLN A 24 -10.67 -20.07 5.23
C GLN A 24 -11.11 -20.02 6.70
N HIS A 25 -11.66 -18.91 7.17
CA HIS A 25 -12.05 -18.69 8.57
C HIS A 25 -13.47 -18.12 8.71
N PRO A 26 -14.50 -18.81 8.19
CA PRO A 26 -15.88 -18.30 8.16
C PRO A 26 -16.52 -18.20 9.55
N ASP A 27 -15.93 -18.83 10.56
CA ASP A 27 -16.31 -18.72 11.97
C ASP A 27 -15.77 -17.46 12.65
N ARG A 28 -14.72 -16.84 12.11
CA ARG A 28 -14.02 -15.69 12.66
C ARG A 28 -14.36 -14.38 11.93
N TYR A 29 -14.56 -14.42 10.61
CA TYR A 29 -14.68 -13.26 9.73
C TYR A 29 -15.95 -13.28 8.90
N GLU A 30 -16.43 -12.08 8.57
CA GLU A 30 -17.54 -11.85 7.65
C GLU A 30 -17.22 -10.62 6.78
N ALA A 31 -17.40 -10.75 5.48
CA ALA A 31 -17.29 -9.62 4.55
C ALA A 31 -18.58 -8.79 4.62
N TYR A 32 -18.59 -7.75 5.46
CA TYR A 32 -19.77 -6.91 5.67
C TYR A 32 -20.02 -5.97 4.50
N ALA A 33 -18.97 -5.36 3.94
CA ALA A 33 -19.09 -4.47 2.80
C ALA A 33 -17.92 -4.65 1.83
N LEU A 34 -18.22 -4.65 0.53
CA LEU A 34 -17.24 -4.78 -0.54
C LEU A 34 -17.32 -3.58 -1.47
N THR A 35 -16.16 -3.04 -1.88
CA THR A 35 -16.14 -1.93 -2.83
C THR A 35 -15.25 -2.23 -4.03
N ALA A 36 -15.60 -1.67 -5.19
CA ALA A 36 -14.79 -1.69 -6.40
C ALA A 36 -14.90 -0.35 -7.14
N ASN A 37 -13.97 -0.08 -8.07
CA ASN A 37 -14.06 1.11 -8.92
C ASN A 37 -14.85 0.83 -10.21
N ASN A 38 -14.34 -0.07 -11.06
CA ASN A 38 -14.92 -0.37 -12.38
C ASN A 38 -15.35 -1.84 -12.57
N HIS A 39 -14.76 -2.77 -11.80
CA HIS A 39 -14.95 -4.22 -12.00
C HIS A 39 -16.26 -4.70 -11.33
N TRP A 40 -17.38 -4.23 -11.85
CA TRP A 40 -18.70 -4.55 -11.28
C TRP A 40 -19.07 -6.02 -11.43
N GLU A 41 -18.63 -6.70 -12.50
CA GLU A 41 -18.90 -8.13 -12.72
C GLU A 41 -18.28 -8.99 -11.62
N LEU A 42 -17.00 -8.74 -11.31
CA LEU A 42 -16.30 -9.45 -10.24
C LEU A 42 -16.87 -9.08 -8.87
N LEU A 43 -17.25 -7.81 -8.66
CA LEU A 43 -17.91 -7.39 -7.42
C LEU A 43 -19.25 -8.11 -7.22
N ALA A 44 -20.05 -8.30 -8.28
CA ALA A 44 -21.29 -9.06 -8.24
C ALA A 44 -21.05 -10.55 -7.92
N GLN A 45 -19.99 -11.16 -8.48
CA GLN A 45 -19.60 -12.53 -8.14
C GLN A 45 -19.21 -12.66 -6.66
N GLN A 46 -18.40 -11.75 -6.16
CA GLN A 46 -18.00 -11.69 -4.74
C GLN A 46 -19.23 -11.51 -3.83
N ALA A 47 -20.17 -10.65 -4.22
CA ALA A 47 -21.40 -10.43 -3.45
C ALA A 47 -22.25 -11.71 -3.34
N ARG A 48 -22.40 -12.49 -4.42
CA ARG A 48 -23.13 -13.76 -4.39
C ARG A 48 -22.43 -14.84 -3.56
N GLU A 49 -21.11 -14.79 -3.46
CA GLU A 49 -20.34 -15.76 -2.68
C GLU A 49 -20.32 -15.44 -1.18
N PHE A 50 -20.12 -14.15 -0.86
CA PHE A 50 -19.89 -13.71 0.53
C PHE A 50 -21.12 -13.09 1.19
N HIS A 51 -22.21 -12.84 0.45
CA HIS A 51 -23.45 -12.25 0.91
C HIS A 51 -23.26 -11.01 1.82
N PRO A 52 -22.48 -9.99 1.38
CA PRO A 52 -22.24 -8.80 2.18
C PRO A 52 -23.53 -8.02 2.40
N ALA A 53 -23.62 -7.26 3.50
CA ALA A 53 -24.74 -6.36 3.75
C ALA A 53 -24.79 -5.21 2.72
N ALA A 54 -23.64 -4.85 2.11
CA ALA A 54 -23.57 -3.81 1.10
C ALA A 54 -22.41 -4.01 0.11
N VAL A 55 -22.66 -3.54 -1.11
CA VAL A 55 -21.60 -3.34 -2.12
C VAL A 55 -21.62 -1.91 -2.64
N VAL A 56 -20.45 -1.37 -2.96
CA VAL A 56 -20.31 -0.01 -3.49
C VAL A 56 -19.46 -0.03 -4.76
N ILE A 57 -19.99 0.50 -5.86
CA ILE A 57 -19.25 0.74 -7.09
C ILE A 57 -18.89 2.23 -7.19
N ALA A 58 -17.58 2.58 -7.18
CA ALA A 58 -17.18 3.98 -7.17
C ALA A 58 -17.49 4.70 -8.49
N ASN A 59 -17.41 4.00 -9.62
CA ASN A 59 -17.84 4.52 -10.91
C ASN A 59 -19.34 4.36 -11.08
N GLU A 60 -20.07 5.47 -10.98
CA GLU A 60 -21.53 5.52 -11.05
C GLU A 60 -22.11 4.99 -12.38
N ALA A 61 -21.33 5.00 -13.47
CA ALA A 61 -21.75 4.46 -14.76
C ALA A 61 -22.08 2.96 -14.70
N HIS A 62 -21.57 2.24 -13.69
CA HIS A 62 -21.80 0.80 -13.50
C HIS A 62 -22.91 0.48 -12.48
N TYR A 63 -23.57 1.51 -11.90
CA TYR A 63 -24.57 1.30 -10.85
C TYR A 63 -25.73 0.40 -11.30
N GLU A 64 -26.38 0.74 -12.41
CA GLU A 64 -27.54 -0.01 -12.89
C GLU A 64 -27.18 -1.44 -13.31
N ALA A 65 -26.00 -1.64 -13.90
CA ALA A 65 -25.51 -2.97 -14.26
C ALA A 65 -25.28 -3.85 -13.01
N LEU A 66 -24.62 -3.29 -11.98
CA LEU A 66 -24.38 -4.00 -10.71
C LEU A 66 -25.70 -4.30 -9.99
N LYS A 67 -26.62 -3.35 -9.93
CA LYS A 67 -27.93 -3.49 -9.28
C LYS A 67 -28.78 -4.58 -9.96
N GLU A 68 -28.81 -4.62 -11.28
CA GLU A 68 -29.52 -5.67 -12.02
C GLU A 68 -28.84 -7.03 -11.83
N ALA A 69 -27.50 -7.07 -11.81
CA ALA A 69 -26.75 -8.30 -11.56
C ALA A 69 -27.02 -8.89 -10.15
N LEU A 70 -27.38 -8.06 -9.16
CA LEU A 70 -27.65 -8.48 -7.77
C LEU A 70 -29.16 -8.49 -7.44
N ARG A 71 -30.03 -8.54 -8.44
CA ARG A 71 -31.49 -8.55 -8.24
C ARG A 71 -31.99 -9.76 -7.44
N ASP A 72 -31.24 -10.87 -7.52
CA ASP A 72 -31.48 -12.12 -6.78
C ASP A 72 -30.86 -12.16 -5.38
N GLU A 73 -30.15 -11.09 -4.97
CA GLU A 73 -29.52 -10.91 -3.64
C GLU A 73 -30.19 -9.76 -2.87
N PRO A 74 -31.45 -9.92 -2.41
CA PRO A 74 -32.25 -8.82 -1.86
C PRO A 74 -31.70 -8.25 -0.54
N ASP A 75 -30.89 -9.00 0.18
CA ASP A 75 -30.28 -8.58 1.46
C ASP A 75 -29.02 -7.75 1.26
N THR A 76 -28.41 -7.77 0.05
CA THR A 76 -27.24 -6.97 -0.31
C THR A 76 -27.65 -5.62 -0.88
N LYS A 77 -27.35 -4.53 -0.17
CA LYS A 77 -27.62 -3.16 -0.65
C LYS A 77 -26.55 -2.71 -1.64
N VAL A 78 -26.99 -2.11 -2.73
CA VAL A 78 -26.10 -1.61 -3.80
C VAL A 78 -26.03 -0.09 -3.73
N TYR A 79 -24.82 0.45 -3.66
CA TYR A 79 -24.54 1.89 -3.66
C TYR A 79 -23.55 2.24 -4.77
N ALA A 80 -23.49 3.52 -5.15
CA ALA A 80 -22.53 4.02 -6.13
C ALA A 80 -21.96 5.39 -5.75
N GLY A 81 -20.81 5.71 -6.33
CA GLY A 81 -20.11 6.97 -6.16
C GLY A 81 -19.02 6.94 -5.09
N ARG A 82 -18.08 7.89 -5.22
CA ARG A 82 -16.96 8.02 -4.30
C ARG A 82 -17.39 8.37 -2.87
N ASP A 83 -18.44 9.19 -2.74
CA ASP A 83 -19.00 9.54 -1.44
C ASP A 83 -19.58 8.31 -0.74
N ALA A 84 -20.22 7.40 -1.47
CA ALA A 84 -20.72 6.15 -0.92
C ALA A 84 -19.58 5.24 -0.41
N VAL A 85 -18.41 5.22 -1.09
CA VAL A 85 -17.20 4.52 -0.60
C VAL A 85 -16.72 5.13 0.72
N CYS A 86 -16.78 6.46 0.87
CA CYS A 86 -16.42 7.12 2.11
C CYS A 86 -17.44 6.90 3.24
N GLN A 87 -18.72 6.80 2.91
CA GLN A 87 -19.78 6.62 3.90
C GLN A 87 -19.90 5.17 4.40
N ILE A 88 -19.66 4.18 3.55
CA ILE A 88 -19.85 2.77 3.94
C ILE A 88 -18.96 2.35 5.11
N VAL A 89 -17.76 2.91 5.23
CA VAL A 89 -16.83 2.59 6.32
C VAL A 89 -17.33 3.03 7.69
N GLU A 90 -18.30 3.96 7.74
CA GLU A 90 -18.91 4.47 8.97
C GLU A 90 -20.00 3.54 9.51
N ALA A 91 -20.44 2.53 8.74
CA ALA A 91 -21.52 1.64 9.14
C ALA A 91 -21.26 0.99 10.51
N GLY A 92 -22.26 1.06 11.40
CA GLY A 92 -22.14 0.63 12.80
C GLY A 92 -21.57 -0.78 13.01
N PRO A 93 -22.04 -1.81 12.27
CA PRO A 93 -21.55 -3.18 12.45
C PRO A 93 -20.09 -3.41 12.08
N ILE A 94 -19.50 -2.61 11.17
CA ILE A 94 -18.11 -2.78 10.73
C ILE A 94 -17.17 -2.61 11.92
N THR A 95 -16.28 -3.58 12.12
CA THR A 95 -15.24 -3.58 13.15
C THR A 95 -13.86 -3.27 12.58
N MET A 96 -13.59 -3.68 11.35
CA MET A 96 -12.32 -3.52 10.64
C MET A 96 -12.54 -3.00 9.22
N VAL A 97 -11.62 -2.19 8.74
CA VAL A 97 -11.58 -1.72 7.34
C VAL A 97 -10.23 -2.11 6.74
N LEU A 98 -10.26 -2.96 5.71
CA LEU A 98 -9.10 -3.21 4.87
C LEU A 98 -9.04 -2.14 3.77
N THR A 99 -8.00 -1.31 3.81
CA THR A 99 -7.77 -0.25 2.81
C THR A 99 -6.90 -0.79 1.68
N ALA A 100 -7.50 -1.43 0.68
CA ALA A 100 -6.80 -2.03 -0.46
C ALA A 100 -7.01 -1.23 -1.77
N MET A 101 -7.27 0.05 -1.65
CA MET A 101 -7.33 0.99 -2.77
C MET A 101 -5.91 1.37 -3.22
N VAL A 102 -5.78 1.95 -4.41
CA VAL A 102 -4.49 2.34 -4.99
C VAL A 102 -4.35 3.86 -4.97
N GLY A 103 -3.16 4.35 -4.57
CA GLY A 103 -2.80 5.76 -4.64
C GLY A 103 -3.57 6.66 -3.66
N PHE A 104 -3.65 7.93 -4.00
CA PHE A 104 -4.27 8.98 -3.18
C PHE A 104 -5.73 8.70 -2.78
N SER A 105 -6.47 7.92 -3.59
CA SER A 105 -7.91 7.67 -3.39
C SER A 105 -8.27 7.00 -2.07
N GLY A 106 -7.32 6.35 -1.41
CA GLY A 106 -7.50 5.70 -0.11
C GLY A 106 -7.52 6.66 1.08
N LEU A 107 -7.03 7.90 0.94
CA LEU A 107 -6.87 8.84 2.05
C LEU A 107 -8.20 9.19 2.75
N THR A 108 -9.17 9.70 2.00
CA THR A 108 -10.45 10.15 2.56
C THR A 108 -11.24 9.04 3.25
N PRO A 109 -11.44 7.85 2.63
CA PRO A 109 -12.16 6.77 3.31
C PRO A 109 -11.40 6.23 4.54
N THR A 110 -10.05 6.28 4.56
CA THR A 110 -9.27 5.91 5.74
C THR A 110 -9.49 6.91 6.89
N ILE A 111 -9.48 8.21 6.61
CA ILE A 111 -9.80 9.26 7.62
C ILE A 111 -11.21 9.01 8.20
N ARG A 112 -12.21 8.76 7.35
CA ARG A 112 -13.58 8.48 7.78
C ARG A 112 -13.68 7.23 8.66
N ALA A 113 -12.98 6.16 8.28
CA ALA A 113 -12.93 4.92 9.06
C ALA A 113 -12.30 5.15 10.45
N ILE A 114 -11.20 5.92 10.54
CA ILE A 114 -10.57 6.29 11.81
C ILE A 114 -11.54 7.11 12.68
N GLN A 115 -12.19 8.12 12.11
CA GLN A 115 -13.18 8.94 12.81
C GLN A 115 -14.37 8.12 13.32
N ALA A 116 -14.78 7.08 12.57
CA ALA A 116 -15.78 6.11 12.96
C ALA A 116 -15.24 5.01 13.91
N ARG A 117 -13.98 5.13 14.40
CA ARG A 117 -13.32 4.22 15.34
C ARG A 117 -13.22 2.78 14.84
N LYS A 118 -13.00 2.59 13.55
CA LYS A 118 -12.78 1.27 12.96
C LYS A 118 -11.29 0.93 13.00
N THR A 119 -10.94 -0.32 13.32
CA THR A 119 -9.55 -0.81 13.16
C THR A 119 -9.17 -0.77 11.68
N ILE A 120 -8.01 -0.22 11.38
CA ILE A 120 -7.51 -0.10 10.00
C ILE A 120 -6.51 -1.21 9.72
N CYS A 121 -6.81 -2.06 8.72
CA CYS A 121 -5.84 -2.98 8.12
C CYS A 121 -5.28 -2.28 6.87
N LEU A 122 -4.10 -1.67 6.99
CA LEU A 122 -3.57 -0.75 6.00
C LEU A 122 -2.76 -1.50 4.93
N ALA A 123 -3.33 -1.59 3.72
CA ALA A 123 -2.63 -2.06 2.52
C ALA A 123 -2.33 -0.91 1.53
N ASN A 124 -3.04 0.22 1.63
CA ASN A 124 -2.79 1.42 0.84
C ASN A 124 -1.71 2.28 1.51
N LYS A 125 -0.45 1.99 1.20
CA LYS A 125 0.70 2.74 1.76
C LYS A 125 0.67 4.22 1.44
N GLU A 126 0.09 4.59 0.29
CA GLU A 126 0.02 5.97 -0.16
C GLU A 126 -0.75 6.86 0.83
N THR A 127 -1.65 6.30 1.62
CA THR A 127 -2.32 7.04 2.72
C THR A 127 -1.32 7.62 3.72
N LEU A 128 -0.32 6.83 4.15
CA LEU A 128 0.73 7.31 5.07
C LEU A 128 1.82 8.11 4.33
N VAL A 129 2.08 7.81 3.07
CA VAL A 129 2.99 8.62 2.25
C VAL A 129 2.48 10.03 2.11
N VAL A 130 1.21 10.19 1.76
CA VAL A 130 0.58 11.50 1.51
C VAL A 130 0.40 12.29 2.79
N ALA A 131 -0.15 11.69 3.84
CA ALA A 131 -0.64 12.41 5.02
C ALA A 131 -0.32 11.66 6.33
N GLY A 132 0.87 11.05 6.43
CA GLY A 132 1.21 10.17 7.55
C GLY A 132 1.09 10.84 8.91
N GLU A 133 1.57 12.08 9.06
CA GLU A 133 1.42 12.84 10.30
C GLU A 133 -0.04 13.01 10.70
N LEU A 134 -0.90 13.45 9.77
CA LEU A 134 -2.33 13.63 10.01
C LEU A 134 -3.01 12.30 10.38
N ILE A 135 -2.69 11.23 9.67
CA ILE A 135 -3.28 9.89 9.91
C ILE A 135 -2.88 9.37 11.28
N CYS A 136 -1.60 9.47 11.68
CA CYS A 136 -1.14 9.05 13.01
C CYS A 136 -1.77 9.87 14.13
N GLN A 137 -1.86 11.19 13.97
CA GLN A 137 -2.54 12.07 14.94
C GLN A 137 -4.03 11.71 15.09
N LEU A 138 -4.73 11.45 13.98
CA LEU A 138 -6.13 11.02 14.02
C LEU A 138 -6.27 9.63 14.68
N ALA A 139 -5.41 8.67 14.33
CA ALA A 139 -5.43 7.34 14.93
C ALA A 139 -5.24 7.40 16.44
N GLU A 140 -4.32 8.21 16.93
CA GLU A 140 -4.11 8.46 18.36
C GLU A 140 -5.33 9.13 19.01
N ALA A 141 -5.84 10.22 18.44
CA ALA A 141 -6.98 10.97 18.96
C ALA A 141 -8.25 10.12 19.07
N TYR A 142 -8.50 9.25 18.08
CA TYR A 142 -9.66 8.36 18.07
C TYR A 142 -9.39 7.00 18.72
N ARG A 143 -8.15 6.73 19.15
CA ARG A 143 -7.68 5.45 19.73
C ARG A 143 -7.94 4.28 18.80
N VAL A 144 -7.56 4.43 17.54
CA VAL A 144 -7.69 3.44 16.49
C VAL A 144 -6.35 2.79 16.21
N SER A 145 -6.33 1.46 16.12
CA SER A 145 -5.15 0.72 15.70
C SER A 145 -5.02 0.71 14.19
N ILE A 146 -3.82 0.97 13.70
CA ILE A 146 -3.43 0.76 12.29
C ILE A 146 -2.55 -0.48 12.23
N LEU A 147 -3.05 -1.54 11.62
CA LEU A 147 -2.36 -2.82 11.45
C LEU A 147 -1.81 -2.92 10.03
N PRO A 148 -0.50 -3.07 9.85
CA PRO A 148 0.11 -3.10 8.52
C PRO A 148 -0.23 -4.39 7.77
N VAL A 149 -0.59 -4.25 6.51
CA VAL A 149 -0.83 -5.35 5.57
C VAL A 149 0.27 -5.45 4.53
N ASP A 150 0.98 -4.34 4.24
CA ASP A 150 2.18 -4.42 3.41
C ASP A 150 3.18 -5.41 4.02
N SER A 151 3.75 -6.31 3.21
CA SER A 151 4.51 -7.48 3.70
C SER A 151 5.69 -7.09 4.57
N GLU A 152 6.42 -6.06 4.19
CA GLU A 152 7.58 -5.57 4.91
C GLU A 152 7.22 -4.94 6.24
N HIS A 153 6.16 -4.13 6.26
CA HIS A 153 5.69 -3.48 7.50
C HIS A 153 5.03 -4.49 8.43
N SER A 154 4.29 -5.46 7.90
CA SER A 154 3.79 -6.59 8.68
C SER A 154 4.95 -7.38 9.32
N ALA A 155 6.04 -7.59 8.59
CA ALA A 155 7.22 -8.29 9.11
C ALA A 155 7.92 -7.52 10.25
N ILE A 156 8.08 -6.20 10.10
CA ILE A 156 8.61 -5.32 11.16
C ILE A 156 7.68 -5.36 12.38
N PHE A 157 6.37 -5.19 12.17
CA PHE A 157 5.38 -5.25 13.23
C PHE A 157 5.43 -6.59 13.99
N GLN A 158 5.50 -7.72 13.28
CA GLN A 158 5.65 -9.05 13.88
C GLN A 158 6.95 -9.20 14.66
N SER A 159 8.03 -8.59 14.20
CA SER A 159 9.35 -8.63 14.88
C SER A 159 9.36 -7.79 16.16
N LEU A 160 8.50 -6.77 16.26
CA LEU A 160 8.36 -5.92 17.45
C LEU A 160 7.41 -6.49 18.50
N VAL A 161 6.60 -7.51 18.17
CA VAL A 161 5.70 -8.12 19.15
C VAL A 161 6.49 -8.71 20.31
N GLY A 162 6.18 -8.26 21.53
CA GLY A 162 6.83 -8.68 22.77
C GLY A 162 8.09 -7.92 23.12
N GLU A 163 8.54 -6.97 22.31
CA GLU A 163 9.74 -6.18 22.59
C GLU A 163 9.48 -4.97 23.53
N GLY A 164 8.23 -4.55 23.67
CA GLY A 164 7.89 -3.41 24.54
C GLY A 164 8.63 -2.13 24.10
N ASP A 165 9.29 -1.49 25.06
CA ASP A 165 10.03 -0.24 24.84
C ASP A 165 11.52 -0.46 24.50
N ASN A 166 11.91 -1.64 24.03
CA ASN A 166 13.28 -1.91 23.61
C ASN A 166 13.69 -0.99 22.46
N GLU A 167 14.84 -0.32 22.63
CA GLU A 167 15.28 0.69 21.68
C GLU A 167 15.69 0.06 20.34
N ILE A 168 15.13 0.61 19.26
CA ILE A 168 15.42 0.23 17.87
C ILE A 168 16.70 0.96 17.42
N SER A 169 17.72 0.20 17.01
CA SER A 169 18.90 0.71 16.31
C SER A 169 18.53 1.08 14.87
N LYS A 170 17.92 0.13 14.14
CA LYS A 170 17.49 0.31 12.74
C LYS A 170 16.28 -0.56 12.39
N LEU A 171 15.50 -0.10 11.41
CA LEU A 171 14.61 -0.95 10.64
C LEU A 171 15.33 -1.43 9.38
N LEU A 172 15.28 -2.73 9.13
CA LEU A 172 15.88 -3.40 7.99
C LEU A 172 14.78 -3.70 6.97
N LEU A 173 14.61 -2.80 5.99
CA LEU A 173 13.53 -2.86 5.01
C LEU A 173 14.00 -3.58 3.76
N THR A 174 13.55 -4.82 3.54
CA THR A 174 13.99 -5.62 2.39
C THR A 174 13.17 -5.33 1.13
N CYS A 175 13.74 -5.57 -0.03
CA CYS A 175 13.04 -5.57 -1.33
C CYS A 175 13.72 -6.54 -2.31
N SER A 176 13.00 -6.96 -3.35
CA SER A 176 13.57 -7.80 -4.42
C SER A 176 14.65 -7.09 -5.25
N GLY A 177 14.63 -5.75 -5.25
CA GLY A 177 15.45 -4.91 -6.10
C GLY A 177 14.90 -4.70 -7.52
N GLY A 178 13.74 -5.27 -7.82
CA GLY A 178 13.08 -5.15 -9.11
C GLY A 178 13.79 -5.86 -10.27
N PRO A 179 13.23 -5.77 -11.49
CA PRO A 179 13.77 -6.44 -12.66
C PRO A 179 15.12 -5.85 -13.13
N PHE A 180 15.39 -4.58 -12.82
CA PHE A 180 16.53 -3.84 -13.35
C PHE A 180 17.73 -3.73 -12.41
N ARG A 181 17.74 -4.44 -11.27
CA ARG A 181 18.81 -4.34 -10.26
C ARG A 181 20.22 -4.57 -10.82
N LYS A 182 20.36 -5.45 -11.82
CA LYS A 182 21.64 -5.77 -12.48
C LYS A 182 21.94 -4.94 -13.72
N PHE A 183 21.03 -4.06 -14.16
CA PHE A 183 21.20 -3.26 -15.36
C PHE A 183 22.18 -2.11 -15.11
N THR A 184 22.95 -1.75 -16.16
CA THR A 184 23.74 -0.53 -16.17
C THR A 184 22.83 0.69 -16.44
N HIS A 185 23.29 1.89 -16.11
CA HIS A 185 22.57 3.13 -16.41
C HIS A 185 22.27 3.27 -17.91
N GLU A 186 23.20 2.84 -18.79
CA GLU A 186 22.97 2.86 -20.24
C GLU A 186 21.85 1.91 -20.68
N GLN A 187 21.79 0.71 -20.08
CA GLN A 187 20.69 -0.23 -20.35
C GLN A 187 19.33 0.31 -19.92
N LEU A 188 19.27 1.10 -18.82
CA LEU A 188 18.03 1.70 -18.35
C LEU A 188 17.43 2.73 -19.32
N ARG A 189 18.23 3.32 -20.22
CA ARG A 189 17.72 4.25 -21.24
C ARG A 189 16.79 3.60 -22.25
N HIS A 190 16.90 2.28 -22.41
CA HIS A 190 16.21 1.52 -23.45
C HIS A 190 15.12 0.59 -22.93
N VAL A 191 14.89 0.56 -21.59
CA VAL A 191 13.85 -0.31 -21.01
C VAL A 191 12.46 0.22 -21.32
N THR A 192 11.55 -0.72 -21.52
CA THR A 192 10.15 -0.46 -21.82
C THR A 192 9.26 -0.78 -20.62
N ALA A 193 8.01 -0.33 -20.68
CA ALA A 193 7.00 -0.72 -19.68
C ALA A 193 6.81 -2.25 -19.62
N ALA A 194 6.88 -2.93 -20.78
CA ALA A 194 6.78 -4.39 -20.84
C ALA A 194 7.93 -5.09 -20.11
N ASP A 195 9.14 -4.54 -20.15
CA ASP A 195 10.30 -5.06 -19.40
C ASP A 195 10.13 -4.84 -17.90
N ALA A 196 9.66 -3.65 -17.51
CA ALA A 196 9.43 -3.28 -16.11
C ALA A 196 8.28 -4.09 -15.45
N LEU A 197 7.27 -4.48 -16.23
CA LEU A 197 6.15 -5.29 -15.74
C LEU A 197 6.51 -6.76 -15.49
N ARG A 198 7.70 -7.23 -15.87
CA ARG A 198 8.19 -8.59 -15.61
C ARG A 198 8.86 -8.68 -14.24
N HIS A 199 8.05 -8.59 -13.17
CA HIS A 199 8.60 -8.70 -11.82
C HIS A 199 9.11 -10.12 -11.56
N PRO A 200 10.33 -10.28 -10.94
CA PRO A 200 10.95 -11.61 -10.79
C PRO A 200 10.27 -12.54 -9.77
N THR A 201 9.50 -12.01 -8.82
CA THR A 201 9.02 -12.77 -7.65
C THR A 201 7.52 -12.61 -7.40
N TRP A 202 6.97 -11.40 -7.58
CA TRP A 202 5.60 -11.07 -7.22
C TRP A 202 4.71 -10.87 -8.45
N ASP A 203 3.48 -11.37 -8.37
CA ASP A 203 2.40 -11.01 -9.31
C ASP A 203 1.57 -9.87 -8.70
N MET A 204 1.74 -8.67 -9.23
CA MET A 204 1.20 -7.44 -8.67
C MET A 204 0.50 -6.59 -9.74
N GLY A 205 -0.31 -5.63 -9.27
CA GLY A 205 -0.91 -4.63 -10.16
C GLY A 205 0.16 -3.80 -10.92
N ALA A 206 -0.18 -3.31 -12.10
CA ALA A 206 0.76 -2.64 -13.01
C ALA A 206 1.44 -1.42 -12.36
N LYS A 207 0.70 -0.60 -11.58
CA LYS A 207 1.28 0.59 -10.90
C LYS A 207 2.41 0.22 -9.97
N ILE A 208 2.16 -0.70 -9.02
CA ILE A 208 3.15 -1.09 -8.02
C ILE A 208 4.33 -1.85 -8.65
N THR A 209 4.12 -2.57 -9.76
CA THR A 209 5.20 -3.26 -10.47
C THR A 209 6.19 -2.27 -11.09
N ILE A 210 5.71 -1.17 -11.69
CA ILE A 210 6.57 -0.08 -12.16
C ILE A 210 7.27 0.62 -10.99
N ASP A 211 6.57 0.88 -9.90
CA ASP A 211 7.17 1.48 -8.69
C ASP A 211 8.26 0.56 -8.08
N SER A 212 8.08 -0.76 -8.14
CA SER A 212 9.12 -1.73 -7.76
C SER A 212 10.34 -1.65 -8.68
N ALA A 213 10.12 -1.55 -10.00
CA ALA A 213 11.21 -1.45 -10.99
C ALA A 213 12.07 -0.20 -10.78
N SER A 214 11.47 0.93 -10.38
CA SER A 214 12.15 2.22 -10.11
C SER A 214 12.66 2.37 -8.67
N LEU A 215 12.39 1.41 -7.79
CA LEU A 215 12.53 1.48 -6.34
C LEU A 215 11.70 2.61 -5.66
N MET A 216 10.76 3.25 -6.36
CA MET A 216 9.83 4.18 -5.75
C MET A 216 8.91 3.46 -4.74
N ASN A 217 8.48 2.22 -5.03
CA ASN A 217 7.72 1.43 -4.07
C ASN A 217 8.47 1.33 -2.73
N LYS A 218 9.77 1.03 -2.78
CA LYS A 218 10.58 0.95 -1.56
C LYS A 218 10.79 2.31 -0.90
N GLY A 219 10.87 3.38 -1.69
CA GLY A 219 10.87 4.74 -1.16
C GLY A 219 9.59 5.08 -0.40
N PHE A 220 8.42 4.70 -0.93
CA PHE A 220 7.15 4.88 -0.23
C PHE A 220 7.07 4.04 1.04
N GLU A 221 7.62 2.85 1.04
CA GLU A 221 7.68 2.01 2.22
C GLU A 221 8.62 2.55 3.31
N VAL A 222 9.68 3.27 2.96
CA VAL A 222 10.49 4.03 3.94
C VAL A 222 9.63 5.10 4.62
N ILE A 223 8.83 5.83 3.85
CA ILE A 223 7.94 6.86 4.38
C ILE A 223 6.85 6.23 5.28
N GLU A 224 6.25 5.14 4.84
CA GLU A 224 5.25 4.39 5.60
C GLU A 224 5.84 3.87 6.93
N ALA A 225 7.04 3.27 6.90
CA ALA A 225 7.74 2.78 8.09
C ALA A 225 8.04 3.89 9.11
N ARG A 226 8.44 5.09 8.63
CA ARG A 226 8.63 6.26 9.48
C ARG A 226 7.40 6.55 10.33
N TRP A 227 6.21 6.47 9.74
CA TRP A 227 4.96 6.81 10.42
C TRP A 227 4.40 5.65 11.25
N LEU A 228 4.47 4.41 10.76
CA LEU A 228 3.94 3.26 11.49
C LEU A 228 4.72 2.93 12.76
N PHE A 229 6.04 3.12 12.75
CA PHE A 229 6.92 2.68 13.85
C PHE A 229 7.58 3.84 14.59
N ASP A 230 7.25 5.07 14.22
CA ASP A 230 7.85 6.30 14.79
C ASP A 230 9.38 6.28 14.81
N VAL A 231 10.01 5.75 13.76
CA VAL A 231 11.45 5.64 13.59
C VAL A 231 11.92 6.66 12.55
N PRO A 232 12.93 7.51 12.86
CA PRO A 232 13.41 8.50 11.89
C PRO A 232 13.97 7.83 10.63
N ALA A 233 13.82 8.49 9.48
CA ALA A 233 14.18 7.92 8.17
C ALA A 233 15.67 7.48 8.08
N GLU A 234 16.55 8.11 8.85
CA GLU A 234 17.98 7.79 8.94
C GLU A 234 18.24 6.43 9.59
N LYS A 235 17.30 5.94 10.39
CA LYS A 235 17.33 4.61 11.01
C LYS A 235 16.59 3.55 10.17
N ILE A 236 16.13 3.86 8.95
CA ILE A 236 15.46 2.92 8.06
C ILE A 236 16.42 2.57 6.91
N GLU A 237 17.00 1.38 6.95
CA GLU A 237 17.97 0.90 5.96
C GLU A 237 17.30 -0.04 4.95
N VAL A 238 17.42 0.30 3.65
CA VAL A 238 16.90 -0.53 2.56
C VAL A 238 17.92 -1.60 2.18
N LEU A 239 17.48 -2.85 2.13
CA LEU A 239 18.26 -4.02 1.74
C LEU A 239 17.66 -4.69 0.50
N ILE A 240 18.47 -4.90 -0.52
CA ILE A 240 18.09 -5.74 -1.67
C ILE A 240 18.22 -7.21 -1.27
N HIS A 241 17.11 -7.93 -1.25
CA HIS A 241 17.01 -9.37 -0.99
C HIS A 241 16.22 -10.07 -2.10
N PRO A 242 16.90 -10.54 -3.16
CA PRO A 242 16.22 -11.01 -4.38
C PRO A 242 15.28 -12.20 -4.18
N GLN A 243 15.56 -13.02 -3.19
CA GLN A 243 14.77 -14.22 -2.90
C GLN A 243 13.42 -13.89 -2.24
N SER A 244 13.26 -12.68 -1.67
CA SER A 244 12.04 -12.20 -0.99
C SER A 244 11.52 -13.19 0.09
N ILE A 245 12.43 -13.89 0.78
CA ILE A 245 12.15 -14.82 1.88
C ILE A 245 12.14 -14.08 3.23
N VAL A 246 13.16 -13.24 3.46
CA VAL A 246 13.19 -12.30 4.58
C VAL A 246 12.35 -11.09 4.18
N HIS A 247 11.20 -10.93 4.82
CA HIS A 247 10.27 -9.86 4.45
C HIS A 247 10.60 -8.50 5.08
N SER A 248 11.37 -8.44 6.11
CA SER A 248 12.03 -7.29 6.78
C SER A 248 12.35 -7.66 8.22
N GLY A 249 13.02 -6.77 8.94
CA GLY A 249 13.40 -7.01 10.33
C GLY A 249 13.75 -5.74 11.10
N VAL A 250 14.11 -5.93 12.34
CA VAL A 250 14.49 -4.88 13.29
C VAL A 250 15.85 -5.24 13.90
N GLU A 251 16.78 -4.31 13.88
CA GLU A 251 18.04 -4.37 14.67
C GLU A 251 17.86 -3.55 15.93
N PHE A 252 18.15 -4.15 17.07
CA PHE A 252 18.10 -3.50 18.38
C PHE A 252 19.47 -2.93 18.78
N VAL A 253 19.49 -2.09 19.80
CA VAL A 253 20.74 -1.42 20.26
C VAL A 253 21.81 -2.38 20.79
N ASP A 254 21.45 -3.61 21.15
CA ASP A 254 22.39 -4.67 21.54
C ASP A 254 23.01 -5.41 20.34
N GLY A 255 22.62 -5.05 19.10
CA GLY A 255 23.03 -5.69 17.86
C GLY A 255 22.22 -6.94 17.50
N GLY A 256 21.21 -7.31 18.29
CA GLY A 256 20.31 -8.40 17.99
C GLY A 256 19.39 -8.04 16.81
N VAL A 257 19.16 -8.98 15.88
CA VAL A 257 18.27 -8.80 14.73
C VAL A 257 17.12 -9.79 14.81
N LYS A 258 15.89 -9.28 14.77
CA LYS A 258 14.67 -10.09 14.57
C LYS A 258 14.10 -9.82 13.21
N ALA A 259 13.73 -10.87 12.50
CA ALA A 259 13.15 -10.77 11.16
C ALA A 259 12.03 -11.81 10.99
N GLN A 260 11.04 -11.46 10.18
CA GLN A 260 10.01 -12.41 9.78
C GLN A 260 10.37 -13.00 8.40
N LEU A 261 10.32 -14.32 8.31
CA LEU A 261 10.58 -15.09 7.10
C LEU A 261 9.30 -15.80 6.67
N GLY A 262 9.09 -15.90 5.36
CA GLY A 262 7.95 -16.62 4.80
C GLY A 262 8.06 -16.80 3.29
N VAL A 263 7.13 -17.58 2.75
CA VAL A 263 6.91 -17.62 1.30
C VAL A 263 6.30 -16.28 0.86
N PRO A 264 6.65 -15.74 -0.33
CA PRO A 264 6.04 -14.52 -0.85
C PRO A 264 4.55 -14.72 -1.14
N ASP A 265 3.69 -14.48 -0.15
CA ASP A 265 2.23 -14.61 -0.23
C ASP A 265 1.57 -13.56 0.66
N MET A 266 0.75 -12.68 0.05
CA MET A 266 0.07 -11.61 0.78
C MET A 266 -1.02 -12.10 1.73
N LYS A 267 -1.48 -13.35 1.61
CA LYS A 267 -2.45 -13.92 2.54
C LYS A 267 -1.92 -13.96 3.98
N LEU A 268 -0.61 -14.16 4.17
CA LEU A 268 -0.01 -14.19 5.50
C LEU A 268 -0.13 -12.83 6.23
N PRO A 269 0.35 -11.70 5.68
CA PRO A 269 0.19 -10.39 6.33
C PRO A 269 -1.26 -9.95 6.44
N ILE A 270 -2.12 -10.25 5.45
CA ILE A 270 -3.56 -9.98 5.52
C ILE A 270 -4.18 -10.72 6.70
N GLN A 271 -3.95 -12.05 6.79
CA GLN A 271 -4.50 -12.86 7.88
C GLN A 271 -3.99 -12.38 9.23
N TYR A 272 -2.69 -12.04 9.33
CA TYR A 272 -2.13 -11.57 10.60
C TYR A 272 -2.75 -10.24 11.04
N ALA A 273 -2.99 -9.31 10.12
CA ALA A 273 -3.70 -8.07 10.43
C ALA A 273 -5.14 -8.33 10.89
N PHE A 274 -5.84 -9.31 10.31
CA PHE A 274 -7.21 -9.66 10.71
C PHE A 274 -7.29 -10.40 12.05
N SER A 275 -6.27 -11.18 12.39
CA SER A 275 -6.27 -12.07 13.56
C SER A 275 -5.47 -11.54 14.75
N TYR A 276 -4.69 -10.46 14.58
CA TYR A 276 -3.82 -9.97 15.66
C TYR A 276 -4.56 -9.83 16.99
N PRO A 277 -3.99 -10.34 18.11
CA PRO A 277 -2.63 -10.90 18.25
C PRO A 277 -2.49 -12.39 17.94
N ASP A 278 -3.55 -13.08 17.52
CA ASP A 278 -3.56 -14.51 17.29
C ASP A 278 -2.85 -14.88 15.97
N ARG A 279 -2.31 -16.12 15.90
CA ARG A 279 -1.88 -16.74 14.65
C ARG A 279 -2.81 -17.87 14.30
N LEU A 280 -3.47 -17.76 13.16
CA LEU A 280 -4.39 -18.79 12.66
C LEU A 280 -3.68 -19.69 11.63
N PRO A 281 -4.14 -20.94 11.45
CA PRO A 281 -3.69 -21.79 10.36
C PRO A 281 -3.94 -21.09 9.01
N LEU A 282 -2.96 -21.12 8.12
CA LEU A 282 -3.07 -20.59 6.75
C LEU A 282 -2.76 -21.75 5.78
N GLN A 283 -3.64 -21.93 4.80
CA GLN A 283 -3.41 -22.89 3.71
C GLN A 283 -2.45 -22.27 2.70
N GLY A 284 -1.50 -23.07 2.22
CA GLY A 284 -0.50 -22.65 1.23
C GLY A 284 0.87 -23.29 1.48
N ASP A 285 1.82 -22.90 0.66
CA ASP A 285 3.18 -23.40 0.73
C ASP A 285 3.87 -23.00 2.03
N ARG A 286 4.78 -23.87 2.50
CA ARG A 286 5.62 -23.60 3.66
C ARG A 286 7.03 -23.27 3.22
N LEU A 287 7.69 -22.41 3.98
CA LEU A 287 9.08 -22.03 3.73
C LEU A 287 9.99 -23.25 3.93
N ASP A 288 10.81 -23.54 2.93
CA ASP A 288 11.89 -24.51 2.97
C ASP A 288 13.23 -23.77 2.95
N LEU A 289 13.91 -23.71 4.10
CA LEU A 289 15.19 -23.01 4.25
C LEU A 289 16.38 -23.72 3.59
N PHE A 290 16.21 -24.98 3.16
CA PHE A 290 17.26 -25.72 2.47
C PHE A 290 17.31 -25.44 0.97
N ARG A 291 16.31 -24.74 0.43
CA ARG A 291 16.09 -24.62 -1.02
C ARG A 291 17.10 -23.68 -1.70
N GLN A 292 17.52 -22.61 -1.02
CA GLN A 292 18.44 -21.61 -1.56
C GLN A 292 19.10 -20.75 -0.47
N PRO A 293 20.28 -20.16 -0.75
CA PRO A 293 20.91 -19.21 0.17
C PRO A 293 20.12 -17.91 0.26
N LEU A 294 20.29 -17.18 1.36
CA LEU A 294 19.77 -15.83 1.55
C LEU A 294 20.89 -14.83 1.23
N GLU A 295 20.64 -13.97 0.27
CA GLU A 295 21.61 -12.96 -0.19
C GLU A 295 21.08 -11.56 0.06
N PHE A 296 21.97 -10.63 0.45
CA PHE A 296 21.64 -9.24 0.70
C PHE A 296 22.64 -8.32 0.02
N PHE A 297 22.13 -7.25 -0.60
CA PHE A 297 22.93 -6.25 -1.29
C PHE A 297 22.47 -4.84 -0.91
N ARG A 298 23.36 -3.87 -1.04
CA ARG A 298 23.00 -2.45 -0.90
C ARG A 298 22.27 -1.97 -2.15
N PRO A 299 21.26 -1.09 -2.01
CA PRO A 299 20.63 -0.44 -3.15
C PRO A 299 21.61 0.55 -3.81
N ASP A 300 21.57 0.62 -5.14
CA ASP A 300 22.29 1.61 -5.93
C ASP A 300 21.42 2.87 -6.07
N VAL A 301 21.56 3.81 -5.14
CA VAL A 301 20.74 5.02 -5.07
C VAL A 301 21.07 6.02 -6.20
N GLU A 302 22.28 5.99 -6.77
CA GLU A 302 22.64 6.83 -7.92
C GLU A 302 21.90 6.38 -9.17
N LYS A 303 21.75 5.07 -9.34
CA LYS A 303 21.02 4.47 -10.44
C LYS A 303 19.50 4.58 -10.30
N PHE A 304 18.99 4.47 -9.07
CA PHE A 304 17.57 4.49 -8.76
C PHE A 304 17.18 5.78 -8.02
N GLN A 305 17.20 6.90 -8.75
CA GLN A 305 16.91 8.23 -8.22
C GLN A 305 15.60 8.30 -7.42
N CYS A 306 14.57 7.53 -7.81
CA CYS A 306 13.27 7.56 -7.13
C CYS A 306 13.36 7.19 -5.65
N LEU A 307 14.24 6.25 -5.26
CA LEU A 307 14.48 5.92 -3.85
C LEU A 307 15.10 7.09 -3.10
N GLN A 308 16.09 7.77 -3.72
CA GLN A 308 16.71 8.96 -3.13
C GLN A 308 15.69 10.10 -2.91
N LEU A 309 14.86 10.39 -3.93
CA LEU A 309 13.82 11.43 -3.84
C LEU A 309 12.80 11.15 -2.73
N ALA A 310 12.45 9.89 -2.49
CA ALA A 310 11.59 9.51 -1.36
C ALA A 310 12.25 9.81 0.00
N TYR A 311 13.54 9.47 0.18
CA TYR A 311 14.27 9.85 1.39
C TYR A 311 14.37 11.37 1.56
N GLU A 312 14.62 12.12 0.48
CA GLU A 312 14.67 13.58 0.50
C GLU A 312 13.31 14.17 0.91
N SER A 313 12.22 13.62 0.37
CA SER A 313 10.87 14.09 0.67
C SER A 313 10.51 13.93 2.15
N ILE A 314 10.78 12.76 2.73
CA ILE A 314 10.43 12.52 4.15
C ILE A 314 11.33 13.31 5.12
N ARG A 315 12.61 13.55 4.76
CA ARG A 315 13.48 14.44 5.53
C ARG A 315 12.99 15.89 5.50
N LYS A 316 12.47 16.36 4.36
CA LYS A 316 11.89 17.70 4.24
C LYS A 316 10.57 17.82 4.99
N GLY A 317 9.80 16.73 5.05
CA GLY A 317 8.52 16.69 5.75
C GLY A 317 7.41 17.52 5.11
N GLY A 318 6.43 17.93 5.93
CA GLY A 318 5.27 18.67 5.45
C GLY A 318 4.53 17.94 4.33
N ASN A 319 4.13 18.68 3.29
CA ASN A 319 3.44 18.13 2.13
C ASN A 319 4.38 17.54 1.06
N MET A 320 5.70 17.51 1.27
CA MET A 320 6.65 17.05 0.25
C MET A 320 6.44 15.60 -0.17
N PRO A 321 6.18 14.62 0.72
CA PRO A 321 5.86 13.25 0.30
C PRO A 321 4.56 13.14 -0.51
N CYS A 322 3.56 14.00 -0.24
CA CYS A 322 2.36 14.11 -1.06
C CYS A 322 2.68 14.55 -2.49
N ILE A 323 3.56 15.55 -2.65
CA ILE A 323 4.04 16.02 -3.96
C ILE A 323 4.71 14.87 -4.73
N VAL A 324 5.59 14.12 -4.07
CA VAL A 324 6.28 12.95 -4.68
C VAL A 324 5.29 11.88 -5.11
N ASN A 325 4.30 11.56 -4.26
CA ASN A 325 3.28 10.57 -4.60
C ASN A 325 2.47 11.00 -5.84
N ALA A 326 1.98 12.24 -5.85
CA ALA A 326 1.17 12.78 -6.94
C ALA A 326 1.94 12.81 -8.27
N ALA A 327 3.20 13.27 -8.24
CA ALA A 327 4.09 13.26 -9.40
C ALA A 327 4.36 11.84 -9.88
N ASN A 328 4.65 10.91 -8.96
CA ASN A 328 4.90 9.50 -9.29
C ASN A 328 3.69 8.84 -9.95
N GLU A 329 2.47 9.08 -9.50
CA GLU A 329 1.28 8.51 -10.14
C GLU A 329 1.14 8.97 -11.60
N ILE A 330 1.48 10.23 -11.91
CA ILE A 330 1.45 10.77 -13.27
C ILE A 330 2.55 10.15 -14.15
N VAL A 331 3.80 10.13 -13.68
CA VAL A 331 4.91 9.60 -14.49
C VAL A 331 4.84 8.08 -14.64
N ASN A 332 4.35 7.36 -13.63
CA ASN A 332 4.11 5.93 -13.69
C ASN A 332 3.09 5.59 -14.79
N LEU A 333 1.97 6.34 -14.85
CA LEU A 333 0.99 6.18 -15.92
C LEU A 333 1.59 6.52 -17.28
N ALA A 334 2.30 7.65 -17.39
CA ALA A 334 2.94 8.08 -18.63
C ALA A 334 3.95 7.05 -19.16
N PHE A 335 4.76 6.46 -18.27
CA PHE A 335 5.69 5.39 -18.65
C PHE A 335 4.96 4.15 -19.16
N ARG A 336 3.90 3.71 -18.49
CA ARG A 336 3.09 2.56 -18.94
C ARG A 336 2.43 2.79 -20.30
N GLU A 337 2.10 4.03 -20.62
CA GLU A 337 1.54 4.44 -21.91
C GLU A 337 2.62 4.77 -22.98
N GLY A 338 3.90 4.66 -22.65
CA GLY A 338 5.00 4.95 -23.56
C GLY A 338 5.22 6.44 -23.84
N ARG A 339 4.71 7.34 -22.98
CA ARG A 339 4.78 8.80 -23.09
C ARG A 339 6.05 9.40 -22.46
N CYS A 340 6.77 8.63 -21.67
CA CYS A 340 8.05 9.04 -21.09
C CYS A 340 9.01 7.85 -20.98
N SER A 341 10.31 8.13 -20.80
CA SER A 341 11.33 7.10 -20.57
C SER A 341 11.38 6.70 -19.08
N PHE A 342 12.01 5.57 -18.79
CA PHE A 342 12.21 5.11 -17.41
C PHE A 342 13.00 6.11 -16.56
N LEU A 343 14.08 6.66 -17.12
CA LEU A 343 14.93 7.62 -16.40
C LEU A 343 14.25 8.98 -16.20
N SER A 344 13.46 9.44 -17.17
CA SER A 344 12.74 10.71 -17.02
C SER A 344 11.68 10.71 -15.93
N MET A 345 11.26 9.53 -15.43
CA MET A 345 10.36 9.47 -14.29
C MET A 345 10.93 10.19 -13.05
N GLY A 346 12.18 9.88 -12.69
CA GLY A 346 12.86 10.55 -11.57
C GLY A 346 13.06 12.04 -11.80
N GLU A 347 13.45 12.44 -13.03
CA GLU A 347 13.66 13.84 -13.38
C GLU A 347 12.38 14.69 -13.26
N VAL A 348 11.23 14.16 -13.71
CA VAL A 348 9.94 14.86 -13.61
C VAL A 348 9.50 14.97 -12.14
N ILE A 349 9.68 13.91 -11.34
CA ILE A 349 9.37 13.94 -9.90
C ILE A 349 10.21 15.03 -9.22
N GLU A 350 11.52 15.04 -9.45
CA GLU A 350 12.45 16.04 -8.87
C GLU A 350 12.05 17.47 -9.24
N LYS A 351 11.78 17.73 -10.53
CA LYS A 351 11.33 19.06 -10.99
C LYS A 351 9.99 19.45 -10.38
N THR A 352 9.08 18.48 -10.17
CA THR A 352 7.81 18.74 -9.51
C THR A 352 8.03 19.12 -8.04
N MET A 353 8.91 18.42 -7.31
CA MET A 353 9.29 18.77 -5.93
C MET A 353 9.88 20.18 -5.81
N GLN A 354 10.59 20.65 -6.85
CA GLN A 354 11.20 21.98 -6.89
C GLN A 354 10.18 23.08 -7.20
N ARG A 355 9.16 22.80 -8.03
CA ARG A 355 8.18 23.80 -8.51
C ARG A 355 6.91 23.90 -7.66
N ALA A 356 6.52 22.81 -7.00
CA ALA A 356 5.30 22.76 -6.22
C ALA A 356 5.38 23.62 -4.94
N THR A 357 4.24 24.13 -4.52
CA THR A 357 4.11 24.91 -3.29
C THR A 357 4.36 24.04 -2.06
N PHE A 358 5.36 24.39 -1.25
CA PHE A 358 5.69 23.67 -0.02
C PHE A 358 4.92 24.24 1.17
N ASP A 359 4.28 23.35 1.94
CA ASP A 359 3.69 23.66 3.25
C ASP A 359 4.28 22.72 4.30
N ALA A 360 4.79 23.29 5.40
CA ALA A 360 5.46 22.53 6.47
C ALA A 360 4.47 21.89 7.46
N LYS A 361 3.21 22.34 7.50
CA LYS A 361 2.17 21.84 8.43
C LYS A 361 0.82 21.73 7.72
N PRO A 362 0.73 20.85 6.70
CA PRO A 362 -0.46 20.73 5.89
C PRO A 362 -1.61 20.11 6.70
N ASP A 363 -2.80 20.67 6.55
CA ASP A 363 -4.05 20.05 6.95
C ASP A 363 -4.64 19.21 5.80
N TYR A 364 -5.81 18.64 6.00
CA TYR A 364 -6.46 17.78 5.00
C TYR A 364 -6.73 18.53 3.68
N GLU A 365 -7.21 19.77 3.74
CA GLU A 365 -7.51 20.56 2.55
C GLU A 365 -6.23 20.94 1.79
N VAL A 366 -5.14 21.23 2.50
CA VAL A 366 -3.83 21.48 1.89
C VAL A 366 -3.31 20.23 1.18
N TYR A 367 -3.51 19.02 1.74
CA TYR A 367 -3.14 17.78 1.03
C TYR A 367 -3.92 17.58 -0.27
N LEU A 368 -5.24 17.88 -0.30
CA LEU A 368 -6.05 17.84 -1.51
C LEU A 368 -5.54 18.81 -2.59
N GLN A 369 -5.24 20.04 -2.19
CA GLN A 369 -4.70 21.07 -3.09
C GLN A 369 -3.30 20.70 -3.59
N THR A 370 -2.44 20.18 -2.72
CA THR A 370 -1.09 19.73 -3.05
C THR A 370 -1.12 18.60 -4.09
N ASP A 371 -1.97 17.59 -3.91
CA ASP A 371 -2.10 16.48 -4.87
C ASP A 371 -2.54 17.02 -6.24
N ALA A 372 -3.54 17.91 -6.28
CA ALA A 372 -4.03 18.50 -7.51
C ALA A 372 -2.96 19.36 -8.22
N GLU A 373 -2.24 20.23 -7.49
CA GLU A 373 -1.16 21.06 -8.01
C GLU A 373 -0.01 20.20 -8.56
N ALA A 374 0.47 19.23 -7.77
CA ALA A 374 1.60 18.40 -8.16
C ALA A 374 1.28 17.54 -9.40
N ARG A 375 0.04 17.01 -9.52
CA ARG A 375 -0.41 16.30 -10.73
C ARG A 375 -0.40 17.21 -11.96
N ARG A 376 -0.89 18.44 -11.84
CA ARG A 376 -0.87 19.42 -12.94
C ARG A 376 0.57 19.71 -13.37
N LEU A 377 1.46 20.04 -12.42
CA LEU A 377 2.87 20.32 -12.69
C LEU A 377 3.60 19.15 -13.34
N ALA A 378 3.41 17.94 -12.83
CA ALA A 378 4.02 16.73 -13.42
C ALA A 378 3.51 16.48 -14.85
N THR A 379 2.23 16.75 -15.11
CA THR A 379 1.65 16.63 -16.46
C THR A 379 2.25 17.67 -17.44
N GLU A 380 2.41 18.91 -17.00
CA GLU A 380 3.05 19.96 -17.78
C GLU A 380 4.52 19.62 -18.12
N LEU A 381 5.28 19.14 -17.11
CA LEU A 381 6.67 18.72 -17.28
C LEU A 381 6.88 17.53 -18.21
N LEU A 382 5.87 16.68 -18.41
CA LEU A 382 5.91 15.60 -19.39
C LEU A 382 5.78 16.08 -20.85
N THR A 383 5.30 17.31 -21.05
CA THR A 383 5.10 17.93 -22.38
C THR A 383 6.21 18.93 -22.75
N GLU A 384 7.04 19.35 -21.77
CA GLU A 384 8.25 20.15 -21.99
C GLU A 384 9.40 19.30 -22.57
#